data_3bbda6a8e765b5f70d467334c9dcfa16
#
_entry.id   3bbda6a8e765b5f70d467334c9dcfa16
#
_cell.length_a   1.000
_cell.length_b   1.000
_cell.length_c   1.000
_cell.angle_alpha   90.00
_cell.angle_beta   90.00
_cell.angle_gamma   90.00
#
_symmetry.space_group_name_H-M   'P 1'
#
loop_
_entity.id
_entity.type
_entity.pdbx_description
1 polymer ?
#
loop_
_entity_poly.entity_id
_entity_poly.type
_entity_poly.pdbx_seq_one_letter_code
_entity_poly.pdbx_strand_id
1 'polypeptide(L)'
;MSEGRGFRQLVGTELASTGEGRAVVEVRAEERHLNPGGTVHGGVVYTLVDVSMAEALRTTIAEGDERPVTIEIKVNYLEPSKAGTLTSTAQVRKGGKRVTIVEAEVAQDSEVVALATGTYTIVGG
;
A
#
# COMPACT_ATOMS: atom_id res chain seq x y z
N MET A 1 -18.38 1.72 -0.80
CA MET A 1 -16.99 2.03 -0.79
C MET A 1 -16.30 1.61 -2.07
N SER A 2 -15.17 2.10 -2.31
CA SER A 2 -14.61 2.04 -3.65
C SER A 2 -13.43 1.10 -3.80
N GLU A 3 -13.20 0.23 -2.85
CA GLU A 3 -12.18 -0.76 -3.06
C GLU A 3 -12.50 -1.56 -4.32
N GLY A 4 -11.54 -1.82 -5.16
CA GLY A 4 -11.76 -2.52 -6.40
C GLY A 4 -12.24 -1.64 -7.53
N ARG A 5 -12.34 -0.34 -7.32
CA ARG A 5 -12.72 0.59 -8.38
C ARG A 5 -11.52 1.34 -8.91
N GLY A 6 -11.63 1.76 -10.15
CA GLY A 6 -10.64 2.64 -10.76
C GLY A 6 -9.27 2.03 -10.79
N PHE A 7 -8.28 2.80 -10.40
CA PHE A 7 -6.89 2.38 -10.52
C PHE A 7 -6.57 1.16 -9.66
N ARG A 8 -7.15 1.10 -8.47
CA ARG A 8 -6.92 -0.07 -7.61
C ARG A 8 -7.41 -1.34 -8.29
N GLN A 9 -8.57 -1.27 -8.93
CA GLN A 9 -9.13 -2.41 -9.64
C GLN A 9 -8.25 -2.77 -10.82
N LEU A 10 -7.74 -1.77 -11.52
CA LEU A 10 -6.89 -2.01 -12.68
C LEU A 10 -5.64 -2.80 -12.26
N VAL A 11 -5.02 -2.40 -11.16
CA VAL A 11 -3.83 -3.12 -10.67
C VAL A 11 -4.22 -4.43 -10.01
N GLY A 12 -5.38 -4.48 -9.36
CA GLY A 12 -5.87 -5.70 -8.74
C GLY A 12 -5.49 -5.83 -7.28
N THR A 13 -5.39 -4.71 -6.56
CA THR A 13 -5.12 -4.79 -5.13
C THR A 13 -6.36 -5.22 -4.38
N GLU A 14 -6.18 -6.01 -3.32
CA GLU A 14 -7.29 -6.49 -2.50
C GLU A 14 -6.94 -6.32 -1.04
N LEU A 15 -7.90 -5.76 -0.30
CA LEU A 15 -7.73 -5.56 1.14
C LEU A 15 -7.93 -6.89 1.86
N ALA A 16 -6.89 -7.34 2.55
CA ALA A 16 -6.95 -8.63 3.25
C ALA A 16 -7.41 -8.45 4.70
N SER A 17 -6.92 -7.42 5.39
CA SER A 17 -7.34 -7.18 6.77
C SER A 17 -6.98 -5.77 7.18
N THR A 18 -7.69 -5.27 8.20
CA THR A 18 -7.37 -3.98 8.81
C THR A 18 -7.48 -4.12 10.31
N GLY A 19 -6.77 -3.26 11.01
CA GLY A 19 -6.84 -3.17 12.45
C GLY A 19 -6.52 -1.74 12.83
N GLU A 20 -6.24 -1.50 14.10
CA GLU A 20 -5.98 -0.15 14.57
C GLU A 20 -4.64 0.33 14.03
N GLY A 21 -4.70 1.22 13.06
CA GLY A 21 -3.50 1.77 12.45
C GLY A 21 -2.75 0.78 11.56
N ARG A 22 -3.39 -0.30 11.15
CA ARG A 22 -2.71 -1.35 10.42
C ARG A 22 -3.60 -1.85 9.28
N ALA A 23 -2.99 -2.20 8.18
CA ALA A 23 -3.73 -2.80 7.06
C ALA A 23 -2.82 -3.76 6.31
N VAL A 24 -3.43 -4.80 5.77
CA VAL A 24 -2.75 -5.77 4.93
C VAL A 24 -3.47 -5.77 3.59
N VAL A 25 -2.72 -5.54 2.51
CA VAL A 25 -3.27 -5.49 1.17
C VAL A 25 -2.43 -6.41 0.29
N GLU A 26 -3.08 -7.10 -0.62
CA GLU A 26 -2.40 -8.06 -1.48
C GLU A 26 -2.64 -7.73 -2.94
N VAL A 27 -1.74 -8.20 -3.78
CA VAL A 27 -1.95 -8.24 -5.21
C VAL A 27 -1.43 -9.58 -5.70
N ARG A 28 -2.19 -10.22 -6.60
CA ARG A 28 -1.71 -11.42 -7.26
C ARG A 28 -1.08 -11.00 -8.56
N ALA A 29 0.24 -11.00 -8.59
CA ALA A 29 0.96 -10.52 -9.76
C ALA A 29 0.87 -11.57 -10.88
N GLU A 30 0.42 -11.10 -12.02
CA GLU A 30 0.25 -11.91 -13.24
C GLU A 30 1.14 -11.31 -14.32
N GLU A 31 1.07 -11.90 -15.49
CA GLU A 31 1.93 -11.45 -16.57
C GLU A 31 1.77 -9.96 -16.87
N ARG A 32 0.55 -9.44 -16.77
CA ARG A 32 0.32 -8.01 -17.04
C ARG A 32 1.00 -7.10 -16.03
N HIS A 33 1.48 -7.64 -14.93
CA HIS A 33 2.17 -6.86 -13.90
C HIS A 33 3.69 -6.87 -14.06
N LEU A 34 4.20 -7.59 -15.05
CA LEU A 34 5.64 -7.82 -15.14
C LEU A 34 6.31 -6.89 -16.12
N ASN A 35 7.58 -6.60 -15.84
CA ASN A 35 8.48 -5.99 -16.79
C ASN A 35 8.80 -6.98 -17.91
N PRO A 36 9.32 -6.51 -19.04
CA PRO A 36 9.74 -7.43 -20.09
C PRO A 36 10.70 -8.51 -19.61
N GLY A 37 11.48 -8.23 -18.57
CA GLY A 37 12.44 -9.20 -18.03
C GLY A 37 11.85 -10.23 -17.10
N GLY A 38 10.56 -10.17 -16.82
CA GLY A 38 9.91 -11.20 -16.03
C GLY A 38 9.77 -10.91 -14.55
N THR A 39 10.18 -9.73 -14.09
CA THR A 39 9.99 -9.34 -12.68
C THR A 39 8.83 -8.37 -12.59
N VAL A 40 8.21 -8.32 -11.40
CA VAL A 40 7.09 -7.44 -11.17
C VAL A 40 7.53 -5.98 -11.33
N HIS A 41 6.76 -5.21 -12.08
CA HIS A 41 7.04 -3.80 -12.29
C HIS A 41 7.02 -3.07 -10.95
N GLY A 42 8.01 -2.19 -10.74
CA GLY A 42 8.09 -1.44 -9.49
C GLY A 42 6.86 -0.62 -9.19
N GLY A 43 6.15 -0.18 -10.23
CA GLY A 43 4.91 0.58 -10.06
C GLY A 43 3.81 -0.23 -9.39
N VAL A 44 3.80 -1.55 -9.59
CA VAL A 44 2.83 -2.42 -8.92
C VAL A 44 3.13 -2.46 -7.42
N VAL A 45 4.41 -2.63 -7.07
CA VAL A 45 4.83 -2.64 -5.66
C VAL A 45 4.52 -1.28 -5.02
N TYR A 46 4.81 -0.20 -5.73
CA TYR A 46 4.52 1.15 -5.23
C TYR A 46 3.03 1.32 -4.96
N THR A 47 2.19 0.89 -5.89
CA THR A 47 0.74 0.99 -5.73
C THR A 47 0.28 0.19 -4.52
N LEU A 48 0.81 -1.01 -4.37
CA LEU A 48 0.46 -1.87 -3.25
C LEU A 48 0.80 -1.19 -1.92
N VAL A 49 1.97 -0.58 -1.87
CA VAL A 49 2.42 0.14 -0.67
C VAL A 49 1.48 1.31 -0.38
N ASP A 50 1.18 2.12 -1.39
CA ASP A 50 0.34 3.29 -1.20
C ASP A 50 -1.06 2.89 -0.73
N VAL A 51 -1.63 1.88 -1.35
CA VAL A 51 -2.97 1.42 -0.97
C VAL A 51 -2.97 0.92 0.47
N SER A 52 -1.97 0.11 0.86
CA SER A 52 -1.93 -0.42 2.21
C SER A 52 -1.74 0.67 3.25
N MET A 53 -0.92 1.68 2.94
CA MET A 53 -0.71 2.79 3.86
C MET A 53 -1.97 3.63 4.02
N ALA A 54 -2.67 3.91 2.93
CA ALA A 54 -3.90 4.68 3.00
C ALA A 54 -4.96 3.91 3.79
N GLU A 55 -5.05 2.61 3.59
CA GLU A 55 -6.02 1.81 4.33
C GLU A 55 -5.68 1.74 5.81
N ALA A 56 -4.38 1.65 6.15
CA ALA A 56 -3.97 1.68 7.55
C ALA A 56 -4.37 3.01 8.20
N LEU A 57 -4.15 4.09 7.49
CA LEU A 57 -4.47 5.42 8.04
C LEU A 57 -5.97 5.60 8.17
N ARG A 58 -6.77 5.05 7.25
CA ARG A 58 -8.22 5.15 7.35
C ARG A 58 -8.76 4.58 8.65
N THR A 59 -8.10 3.58 9.21
CA THR A 59 -8.58 2.99 10.46
C THR A 59 -8.47 3.95 11.64
N THR A 60 -7.71 5.03 11.49
CA THR A 60 -7.49 6.00 12.56
C THR A 60 -8.29 7.27 12.36
N ILE A 61 -9.06 7.37 11.28
CA ILE A 61 -9.81 8.58 10.94
C ILE A 61 -11.27 8.35 11.26
N ALA A 62 -11.91 9.39 11.80
CA ALA A 62 -13.36 9.32 12.06
C ALA A 62 -14.09 9.19 10.73
N GLU A 63 -15.23 8.55 10.78
CA GLU A 63 -16.05 8.41 9.60
C GLU A 63 -16.50 9.76 9.08
N GLY A 64 -16.84 9.78 7.80
CA GLY A 64 -17.33 10.98 7.17
C GLY A 64 -16.53 11.29 5.96
N ASP A 65 -16.30 12.58 5.76
CA ASP A 65 -15.70 13.06 4.52
C ASP A 65 -14.18 13.09 4.55
N GLU A 66 -13.56 12.76 5.68
CA GLU A 66 -12.10 12.83 5.76
C GLU A 66 -11.47 11.69 4.99
N ARG A 67 -10.35 11.97 4.40
CA ARG A 67 -9.63 10.95 3.65
C ARG A 67 -8.13 11.22 3.70
N PRO A 68 -7.33 10.15 3.60
CA PRO A 68 -5.88 10.33 3.54
C PRO A 68 -5.46 10.77 2.15
N VAL A 69 -4.46 11.65 2.11
CA VAL A 69 -3.86 12.10 0.85
C VAL A 69 -2.36 11.94 0.98
N THR A 70 -1.76 11.30 -0.01
CA THR A 70 -0.33 11.03 -0.01
C THR A 70 0.45 12.31 -0.27
N ILE A 71 1.43 12.58 0.59
CA ILE A 71 2.37 13.65 0.35
C ILE A 71 3.62 13.10 -0.33
N GLU A 72 4.14 12.01 0.23
CA GLU A 72 5.38 11.43 -0.30
C GLU A 72 5.46 9.98 0.14
N ILE A 73 6.00 9.12 -0.72
CA ILE A 73 6.32 7.75 -0.36
C ILE A 73 7.72 7.44 -0.86
N LYS A 74 8.52 6.87 0.01
CA LYS A 74 9.83 6.37 -0.37
C LYS A 74 9.79 4.85 -0.30
N VAL A 75 10.16 4.18 -1.37
CA VAL A 75 10.21 2.73 -1.42
C VAL A 75 11.64 2.29 -1.66
N ASN A 76 12.11 1.38 -0.82
CA ASN A 76 13.38 0.70 -1.02
C ASN A 76 13.08 -0.67 -1.57
N TYR A 77 13.44 -0.90 -2.83
CA TYR A 77 13.24 -2.20 -3.48
C TYR A 77 14.46 -3.06 -3.15
N LEU A 78 14.24 -4.12 -2.39
CA LEU A 78 15.33 -4.94 -1.86
C LEU A 78 15.62 -6.17 -2.72
N GLU A 79 14.55 -6.79 -3.23
CA GLU A 79 14.66 -8.01 -4.01
C GLU A 79 13.68 -7.94 -5.16
N PRO A 80 14.02 -8.52 -6.32
CA PRO A 80 13.04 -8.61 -7.40
C PRO A 80 11.90 -9.56 -7.00
N SER A 81 10.70 -9.24 -7.47
CA SER A 81 9.52 -10.07 -7.23
C SER A 81 9.13 -10.72 -8.54
N LYS A 82 8.40 -11.82 -8.45
CA LYS A 82 7.96 -12.55 -9.62
C LYS A 82 6.45 -12.77 -9.53
N ALA A 83 5.88 -13.35 -10.57
CA ALA A 83 4.45 -13.66 -10.58
C ALA A 83 4.09 -14.44 -9.32
N GLY A 84 2.95 -14.12 -8.74
CA GLY A 84 2.52 -14.71 -7.48
C GLY A 84 1.99 -13.62 -6.58
N THR A 85 1.66 -13.98 -5.35
CA THR A 85 1.04 -13.04 -4.42
C THR A 85 2.11 -12.20 -3.72
N LEU A 86 1.91 -10.88 -3.75
CA LEU A 86 2.68 -9.94 -2.94
C LEU A 86 1.75 -9.38 -1.88
N THR A 87 2.28 -9.25 -0.67
CA THR A 87 1.51 -8.79 0.48
C THR A 87 2.21 -7.60 1.10
N SER A 88 1.49 -6.48 1.24
CA SER A 88 2.00 -5.29 1.91
C SER A 88 1.31 -5.14 3.24
N THR A 89 2.08 -5.02 4.30
CA THR A 89 1.57 -4.76 5.64
C THR A 89 2.01 -3.37 6.02
N ALA A 90 1.03 -2.50 6.29
CA ALA A 90 1.31 -1.10 6.63
C ALA A 90 0.91 -0.84 8.08
N GLN A 91 1.65 0.04 8.71
CA GLN A 91 1.44 0.39 10.10
C GLN A 91 1.65 1.89 10.27
N VAL A 92 0.64 2.57 10.83
CA VAL A 92 0.78 3.98 11.19
C VAL A 92 1.78 4.07 12.32
N ARG A 93 2.80 4.92 12.16
CA ARG A 93 3.85 5.05 13.16
C ARG A 93 3.71 6.28 14.01
N LYS A 94 3.35 7.39 13.39
CA LYS A 94 3.26 8.64 14.14
C LYS A 94 2.17 9.51 13.54
N GLY A 95 1.14 9.78 14.32
CA GLY A 95 0.08 10.67 13.91
C GLY A 95 0.33 12.06 14.43
N GLY A 96 0.13 13.05 13.60
CA GLY A 96 0.22 14.44 13.96
C GLY A 96 -0.99 15.17 13.47
N LYS A 97 -1.04 16.48 13.76
CA LYS A 97 -2.19 17.26 13.34
C LYS A 97 -2.23 17.45 11.84
N ARG A 98 -1.06 17.52 11.21
CA ARG A 98 -0.99 17.82 9.79
C ARG A 98 -0.47 16.66 8.98
N VAL A 99 0.49 15.93 9.51
CA VAL A 99 1.08 14.84 8.77
C VAL A 99 1.12 13.60 9.64
N THR A 100 1.05 12.48 8.99
CA THR A 100 1.14 11.16 9.63
C THR A 100 2.16 10.35 8.87
N ILE A 101 3.01 9.65 9.62
CA ILE A 101 4.03 8.78 9.05
C ILE A 101 3.52 7.35 9.13
N VAL A 102 3.61 6.65 7.99
CA VAL A 102 3.18 5.26 7.88
C VAL A 102 4.34 4.47 7.30
N GLU A 103 4.53 3.25 7.81
CA GLU A 103 5.55 2.36 7.26
C GLU A 103 4.89 1.14 6.67
N ALA A 104 5.53 0.54 5.68
CA ALA A 104 5.01 -0.66 5.07
C ALA A 104 6.15 -1.59 4.69
N GLU A 105 5.81 -2.86 4.65
CA GLU A 105 6.75 -3.92 4.29
C GLU A 105 6.04 -4.82 3.30
N VAL A 106 6.68 -5.09 2.17
CA VAL A 106 6.11 -5.95 1.15
C VAL A 106 6.87 -7.26 1.16
N ALA A 107 6.13 -8.36 1.17
CA ALA A 107 6.72 -9.69 1.21
C ALA A 107 6.16 -10.56 0.10
N GLN A 108 6.99 -11.49 -0.36
CA GLN A 108 6.58 -12.54 -1.28
C GLN A 108 7.23 -13.83 -0.79
N ASP A 109 6.42 -14.87 -0.59
CA ASP A 109 6.91 -16.17 -0.12
C ASP A 109 7.75 -16.04 1.14
N SER A 110 7.26 -15.22 2.08
CA SER A 110 7.88 -15.00 3.39
C SER A 110 9.19 -14.22 3.33
N GLU A 111 9.54 -13.69 2.17
CA GLU A 111 10.74 -12.89 2.02
C GLU A 111 10.37 -11.43 1.82
N VAL A 112 11.01 -10.53 2.58
CA VAL A 112 10.75 -9.10 2.43
C VAL A 112 11.40 -8.62 1.14
N VAL A 113 10.59 -8.07 0.25
CA VAL A 113 11.09 -7.61 -1.05
C VAL A 113 11.15 -6.09 -1.14
N ALA A 114 10.45 -5.37 -0.26
CA ALA A 114 10.51 -3.92 -0.26
C ALA A 114 10.15 -3.37 1.10
N LEU A 115 10.74 -2.23 1.44
CA LEU A 115 10.40 -1.47 2.64
C LEU A 115 10.01 -0.07 2.21
N ALA A 116 9.07 0.53 2.93
CA ALA A 116 8.59 1.85 2.53
C ALA A 116 8.22 2.70 3.74
N THR A 117 8.36 4.00 3.55
CA THR A 117 7.90 4.99 4.51
C THR A 117 7.10 6.02 3.74
N GLY A 118 5.92 6.34 4.24
CA GLY A 118 5.06 7.32 3.60
C GLY A 118 4.67 8.43 4.54
N THR A 119 4.46 9.60 3.96
CA THR A 119 3.98 10.78 4.68
C THR A 119 2.62 11.12 4.08
N TYR A 120 1.63 11.26 4.95
CA TYR A 120 0.26 11.51 4.53
C TYR A 120 -0.29 12.70 5.27
N THR A 121 -1.27 13.34 4.67
CA THR A 121 -2.11 14.31 5.38
C THR A 121 -3.56 13.83 5.23
N ILE A 122 -4.40 14.35 6.09
CA ILE A 122 -5.82 14.02 6.06
C ILE A 122 -6.55 15.27 5.67
N VAL A 123 -7.38 15.17 4.63
CA VAL A 123 -8.18 16.31 4.18
C VAL A 123 -9.63 15.99 4.43
N GLY A 124 -10.36 17.02 4.81
CA GLY A 124 -11.77 16.89 5.10
C GLY A 124 -12.61 17.39 3.95
N GLY A 125 -13.85 17.11 4.04
CA GLY A 125 -14.81 17.63 3.12
C GLY A 125 -15.04 16.83 1.92
#